data_2af157bc23bdec122cd8eb0b6eff2e15
#
_entry.id   2af157bc23bdec122cd8eb0b6eff2e15
#
_cell.length_a   1.000
_cell.length_b   1.000
_cell.length_c   1.000
_cell.angle_alpha   90.00
_cell.angle_beta   90.00
_cell.angle_gamma   90.00
#
_symmetry.space_group_name_H-M   'P 1'
#
loop_
_entity.id
_entity.type
_entity.pdbx_description
1 polymer ?
#
loop_
_entity_poly.entity_id
_entity_poly.type
_entity_poly.pdbx_seq_one_letter_code
_entity_poly.pdbx_strand_id
1 'polypeptide(L)'
;MTYGILASSSCLLTDIVDQLHESSKKVNSVERLTRHLNKGTSSKALKAYRSLIRKWIPDEPVIHIDDSDIVKPDGYKFEALGTVRDGSKSTTTKNVYEKGYHVTEACVLAKNAHPVSIFSKIHSSKEKNFTSNNDITFSA
;
A
#
# COMPACT_ATOMS: atom_id res chain seq x y z
N MET A 1 -1.37 16.00 -5.86
CA MET A 1 -0.67 14.95 -5.11
C MET A 1 0.38 14.22 -5.95
N THR A 2 0.07 13.66 -7.10
CA THR A 2 1.04 12.95 -7.99
C THR A 2 2.30 13.75 -8.28
N TYR A 3 2.17 15.03 -8.67
CA TYR A 3 3.31 15.91 -8.87
C TYR A 3 4.20 16.00 -7.63
N GLY A 4 3.61 16.22 -6.45
CA GLY A 4 4.37 16.33 -5.20
C GLY A 4 5.11 15.04 -4.84
N ILE A 5 4.53 13.85 -5.08
CA ILE A 5 5.20 12.56 -4.88
C ILE A 5 6.43 12.46 -5.80
N LEU A 6 6.27 12.79 -7.07
CA LEU A 6 7.38 12.74 -8.04
C LEU A 6 8.48 13.75 -7.71
N ALA A 7 8.10 14.97 -7.31
CA ALA A 7 9.05 16.04 -7.02
C ALA A 7 9.80 15.81 -5.69
N SER A 8 9.12 15.26 -4.68
CA SER A 8 9.73 14.98 -3.36
C SER A 8 10.44 13.63 -3.30
N SER A 9 10.17 12.73 -4.25
CA SER A 9 10.57 11.30 -4.16
C SER A 9 10.14 10.65 -2.84
N SER A 10 9.02 11.12 -2.27
CA SER A 10 8.49 10.69 -0.96
C SER A 10 6.98 10.51 -1.01
N CYS A 11 6.46 9.58 -0.22
CA CYS A 11 5.02 9.41 0.01
C CYS A 11 4.54 10.10 1.29
N LEU A 12 5.41 10.76 2.06
CA LEU A 12 5.02 11.54 3.22
C LEU A 12 4.29 12.81 2.81
N LEU A 13 3.10 13.03 3.36
CA LEU A 13 2.27 14.19 3.00
C LEU A 13 2.98 15.53 3.29
N THR A 14 3.80 15.59 4.32
CA THR A 14 4.61 16.77 4.65
C THR A 14 5.59 17.13 3.56
N ASP A 15 6.29 16.14 3.02
CA ASP A 15 7.28 16.34 1.96
C ASP A 15 6.61 16.68 0.63
N ILE A 16 5.47 16.02 0.34
CA ILE A 16 4.63 16.31 -0.82
C ILE A 16 4.18 17.76 -0.80
N VAL A 17 3.70 18.25 0.35
CA VAL A 17 3.19 19.62 0.48
C VAL A 17 4.30 20.65 0.31
N ASP A 18 5.51 20.38 0.79
CA ASP A 18 6.65 21.27 0.60
C ASP A 18 6.98 21.50 -0.87
N GLN A 19 6.74 20.51 -1.73
CA GLN A 19 6.97 20.62 -3.18
C GLN A 19 5.79 21.26 -3.94
N LEU A 20 4.64 21.41 -3.31
CA LEU A 20 3.48 22.04 -3.99
C LEU A 20 3.53 23.55 -4.00
N HIS A 21 4.35 24.18 -3.15
CA HIS A 21 4.56 25.63 -3.07
C HIS A 21 3.23 26.43 -2.97
N GLU A 22 2.26 25.88 -2.25
CA GLU A 22 0.94 26.52 -2.08
C GLU A 22 1.03 27.71 -1.12
N SER A 23 0.24 28.75 -1.36
CA SER A 23 0.13 29.93 -0.48
C SER A 23 -0.55 29.64 0.88
N SER A 24 -1.24 28.49 1.00
CA SER A 24 -1.91 28.07 2.23
C SER A 24 -0.91 27.56 3.27
N LYS A 25 -1.27 27.65 4.56
CA LYS A 25 -0.46 27.07 5.64
C LYS A 25 -0.25 25.58 5.40
N LYS A 26 0.97 25.08 5.60
CA LYS A 26 1.35 23.67 5.41
C LYS A 26 0.36 22.70 6.04
N VAL A 27 -0.08 22.96 7.29
CA VAL A 27 -1.04 22.10 8.00
C VAL A 27 -2.35 21.95 7.24
N ASN A 28 -2.88 23.04 6.66
CA ASN A 28 -4.15 23.01 5.92
C ASN A 28 -4.02 22.18 4.63
N SER A 29 -2.87 22.27 3.95
CA SER A 29 -2.59 21.48 2.75
C SER A 29 -2.44 20.00 3.10
N VAL A 30 -1.77 19.66 4.19
CA VAL A 30 -1.68 18.28 4.71
C VAL A 30 -3.07 17.74 5.03
N GLU A 31 -3.89 18.46 5.78
CA GLU A 31 -5.26 18.04 6.11
C GLU A 31 -6.13 17.86 4.87
N ARG A 32 -6.01 18.73 3.88
CA ARG A 32 -6.73 18.62 2.62
C ARG A 32 -6.33 17.35 1.88
N LEU A 33 -5.03 17.04 1.78
CA LEU A 33 -4.54 15.80 1.16
C LEU A 33 -4.99 14.56 1.94
N THR A 34 -4.94 14.59 3.27
CA THR A 34 -5.43 13.49 4.13
C THR A 34 -6.91 13.22 3.87
N ARG A 35 -7.75 14.27 3.81
CA ARG A 35 -9.18 14.12 3.47
C ARG A 35 -9.40 13.53 2.07
N HIS A 36 -8.53 13.85 1.10
CA HIS A 36 -8.60 13.23 -0.22
C HIS A 36 -8.21 11.76 -0.20
N LEU A 37 -7.19 11.38 0.56
CA LEU A 37 -6.79 9.97 0.72
C LEU A 37 -7.90 9.13 1.37
N ASN A 38 -8.57 9.67 2.38
CA ASN A 38 -9.67 8.99 3.07
C ASN A 38 -10.87 8.69 2.15
N LYS A 39 -11.02 9.40 1.03
CA LYS A 39 -12.05 9.10 0.02
C LYS A 39 -11.72 7.87 -0.83
N GLY A 40 -10.49 7.38 -0.74
CA GLY A 40 -9.99 6.28 -1.55
C GLY A 40 -9.80 6.66 -3.03
N THR A 41 -9.46 5.67 -3.83
CA THR A 41 -9.26 5.82 -5.27
C THR A 41 -10.58 5.63 -6.02
N SER A 42 -10.94 6.58 -6.89
CA SER A 42 -12.17 6.48 -7.66
C SER A 42 -12.17 5.27 -8.60
N SER A 43 -13.35 4.68 -8.82
CA SER A 43 -13.50 3.56 -9.77
C SER A 43 -13.08 3.92 -11.20
N LYS A 44 -13.20 5.21 -11.60
CA LYS A 44 -12.72 5.69 -12.90
C LYS A 44 -11.19 5.65 -12.98
N ALA A 45 -10.49 6.06 -11.90
CA ALA A 45 -9.04 6.01 -11.86
C ALA A 45 -8.53 4.56 -11.88
N LEU A 46 -9.17 3.65 -11.14
CA LEU A 46 -8.84 2.22 -11.17
C LEU A 46 -9.06 1.60 -12.56
N LYS A 47 -10.18 1.94 -13.22
CA LYS A 47 -10.44 1.48 -14.60
C LYS A 47 -9.39 2.01 -15.58
N ALA A 48 -9.03 3.29 -15.48
CA ALA A 48 -8.00 3.89 -16.32
C ALA A 48 -6.64 3.22 -16.09
N TYR A 49 -6.25 2.99 -14.83
CA TYR A 49 -5.04 2.26 -14.48
C TYR A 49 -5.03 0.87 -15.11
N ARG A 50 -6.07 0.07 -14.91
CA ARG A 50 -6.19 -1.28 -15.48
C ARG A 50 -6.10 -1.26 -17.02
N SER A 51 -6.72 -0.29 -17.67
CA SER A 51 -6.64 -0.12 -19.13
C SER A 51 -5.23 0.22 -19.61
N LEU A 52 -4.49 1.03 -18.84
CA LEU A 52 -3.12 1.40 -19.17
C LEU A 52 -2.16 0.22 -19.00
N ILE A 53 -2.23 -0.47 -17.86
CA ILE A 53 -1.30 -1.58 -17.58
C ILE A 53 -1.52 -2.76 -18.51
N ARG A 54 -2.76 -3.00 -18.98
CA ARG A 54 -3.08 -4.10 -19.90
C ARG A 54 -2.22 -4.13 -21.16
N LYS A 55 -1.76 -2.98 -21.63
CA LYS A 55 -0.86 -2.87 -22.79
C LYS A 55 0.52 -3.46 -22.55
N TRP A 56 0.94 -3.52 -21.29
CA TRP A 56 2.25 -3.97 -20.86
C TRP A 56 2.27 -5.41 -20.38
N ILE A 57 1.10 -5.98 -20.07
CA ILE A 57 0.97 -7.36 -19.64
C ILE A 57 1.18 -8.28 -20.85
N PRO A 58 2.01 -9.33 -20.75
CA PRO A 58 2.18 -10.33 -21.82
C PRO A 58 0.90 -11.16 -21.97
N ASP A 59 0.80 -11.88 -23.09
CA ASP A 59 -0.37 -12.73 -23.39
C ASP A 59 -0.48 -13.93 -22.45
N GLU A 60 0.65 -14.43 -21.97
CA GLU A 60 0.75 -15.48 -20.94
C GLU A 60 1.45 -14.92 -19.69
N PRO A 61 0.72 -14.22 -18.82
CA PRO A 61 1.31 -13.60 -17.65
C PRO A 61 1.59 -14.62 -16.55
N VAL A 62 2.76 -14.49 -15.91
CA VAL A 62 3.03 -15.13 -14.62
C VAL A 62 2.67 -14.16 -13.51
N ILE A 63 1.77 -14.59 -12.62
CA ILE A 63 1.36 -13.82 -11.47
C ILE A 63 2.21 -14.22 -10.28
N HIS A 64 2.84 -13.25 -9.66
CA HIS A 64 3.57 -13.39 -8.41
C HIS A 64 2.70 -12.82 -7.29
N ILE A 65 2.40 -13.64 -6.29
CA ILE A 65 1.66 -13.22 -5.10
C ILE A 65 2.61 -13.34 -3.91
N ASP A 66 2.69 -12.29 -3.12
CA ASP A 66 3.53 -12.24 -1.92
C ASP A 66 2.81 -11.53 -0.79
N ASP A 67 3.03 -12.02 0.42
CA ASP A 67 2.54 -11.43 1.64
C ASP A 67 3.70 -10.79 2.41
N SER A 68 3.52 -9.55 2.82
CA SER A 68 4.50 -8.85 3.65
C SER A 68 3.85 -8.16 4.84
N ASP A 69 4.67 -7.69 5.77
CA ASP A 69 4.23 -7.08 7.01
C ASP A 69 4.61 -5.60 7.07
N ILE A 70 3.65 -4.76 7.47
CA ILE A 70 3.88 -3.35 7.79
C ILE A 70 3.90 -3.20 9.30
N VAL A 71 5.09 -3.06 9.87
CA VAL A 71 5.28 -2.87 11.32
C VAL A 71 4.98 -1.42 11.70
N LYS A 72 4.13 -1.22 12.71
CA LYS A 72 3.69 0.08 13.24
C LYS A 72 3.69 0.08 14.78
N PRO A 73 4.85 0.01 15.44
CA PRO A 73 4.92 -0.15 16.90
C PRO A 73 4.24 1.01 17.64
N ASP A 74 4.32 2.23 17.11
CA ASP A 74 3.74 3.45 17.69
C ASP A 74 2.36 3.81 17.12
N GLY A 75 1.74 2.87 16.41
CA GLY A 75 0.47 3.08 15.71
C GLY A 75 -0.78 3.00 16.58
N TYR A 76 -0.77 3.49 17.82
CA TYR A 76 -1.85 3.31 18.83
C TYR A 76 -3.23 3.80 18.39
N LYS A 77 -3.30 4.71 17.41
CA LYS A 77 -4.56 5.28 16.90
C LYS A 77 -5.06 4.62 15.61
N PHE A 78 -4.34 3.64 15.09
CA PHE A 78 -4.74 2.96 13.87
C PHE A 78 -5.81 1.91 14.16
N GLU A 79 -6.87 1.93 13.33
CA GLU A 79 -7.97 0.98 13.46
C GLU A 79 -7.52 -0.45 13.17
N ALA A 80 -8.06 -1.41 13.90
CA ALA A 80 -7.84 -2.84 13.72
C ALA A 80 -6.35 -3.24 13.64
N LEU A 81 -5.45 -2.52 14.33
CA LEU A 81 -4.03 -2.82 14.33
C LEU A 81 -3.78 -4.20 14.95
N GLY A 82 -3.35 -5.13 14.14
CA GLY A 82 -3.07 -6.52 14.51
C GLY A 82 -1.66 -6.72 15.07
N THR A 83 -1.23 -7.97 15.09
CA THR A 83 0.12 -8.39 15.43
C THR A 83 0.73 -9.08 14.23
N VAL A 84 1.89 -8.63 13.81
CA VAL A 84 2.64 -9.15 12.66
C VAL A 84 4.06 -9.52 13.09
N ARG A 85 4.73 -10.33 12.28
CA ARG A 85 6.13 -10.67 12.52
C ARG A 85 7.02 -9.52 12.05
N ASP A 86 7.86 -9.02 12.92
CA ASP A 86 8.92 -8.07 12.53
C ASP A 86 10.11 -8.84 11.95
N GLY A 87 10.18 -8.92 10.62
CA GLY A 87 11.26 -9.60 9.92
C GLY A 87 12.62 -8.96 10.15
N SER A 88 12.67 -7.64 10.41
CA SER A 88 13.91 -6.92 10.64
C SER A 88 14.55 -7.21 12.01
N LYS A 89 13.72 -7.56 13.01
CA LYS A 89 14.15 -7.91 14.37
C LYS A 89 14.15 -9.42 14.63
N SER A 90 13.54 -10.20 13.75
CA SER A 90 13.46 -11.67 13.88
C SER A 90 14.77 -12.30 13.44
N THR A 91 15.14 -13.40 14.12
CA THR A 91 16.29 -14.24 13.77
C THR A 91 15.83 -15.65 13.41
N THR A 92 16.72 -16.51 12.95
CA THR A 92 16.44 -17.92 12.68
C THR A 92 15.94 -18.70 13.90
N THR A 93 16.32 -18.25 15.11
CA THR A 93 16.00 -18.91 16.38
C THR A 93 14.92 -18.20 17.18
N LYS A 94 14.62 -16.93 16.88
CA LYS A 94 13.65 -16.12 17.65
C LYS A 94 12.80 -15.26 16.74
N ASN A 95 11.50 -15.48 16.77
CA ASN A 95 10.53 -14.59 16.13
C ASN A 95 10.21 -13.40 17.05
N VAL A 96 10.22 -12.21 16.49
CA VAL A 96 9.77 -10.98 17.13
C VAL A 96 8.46 -10.55 16.51
N TYR A 97 7.48 -10.23 17.33
CA TYR A 97 6.15 -9.78 16.90
C TYR A 97 5.91 -8.36 17.37
N GLU A 98 5.36 -7.56 16.49
CA GLU A 98 5.04 -6.15 16.73
C GLU A 98 3.62 -5.83 16.24
N LYS A 99 3.12 -4.65 16.60
CA LYS A 99 1.86 -4.15 16.04
C LYS A 99 2.03 -3.80 14.57
N GLY A 100 1.02 -4.17 13.75
CA GLY A 100 1.12 -3.93 12.32
C GLY A 100 -0.07 -4.43 11.52
N TYR A 101 0.10 -4.41 10.21
CA TYR A 101 -0.83 -4.93 9.22
C TYR A 101 -0.12 -5.91 8.31
N HIS A 102 -0.86 -6.85 7.76
CA HIS A 102 -0.43 -7.65 6.63
C HIS A 102 -0.75 -6.93 5.31
N VAL A 103 0.06 -7.16 4.31
CA VAL A 103 -0.16 -6.71 2.93
C VAL A 103 -0.05 -7.90 2.02
N THR A 104 -1.11 -8.19 1.30
CA THR A 104 -1.08 -9.14 0.18
C THR A 104 -0.96 -8.34 -1.10
N GLU A 105 0.06 -8.62 -1.89
CA GLU A 105 0.31 -7.99 -3.18
C GLU A 105 0.38 -9.05 -4.27
N ALA A 106 -0.29 -8.78 -5.41
CA ALA A 106 -0.10 -9.57 -6.62
C ALA A 106 0.44 -8.67 -7.73
N CYS A 107 1.49 -9.13 -8.39
CA CYS A 107 2.10 -8.44 -9.52
C CYS A 107 2.34 -9.37 -10.70
N VAL A 108 2.45 -8.79 -11.88
CA VAL A 108 2.89 -9.46 -13.10
C VAL A 108 4.14 -8.78 -13.63
N LEU A 109 5.02 -9.53 -14.26
CA LEU A 109 6.12 -8.95 -15.01
C LEU A 109 5.60 -8.44 -16.35
N ALA A 110 5.77 -7.15 -16.58
CA ALA A 110 5.46 -6.53 -17.86
C ALA A 110 6.44 -7.01 -18.95
N LYS A 111 6.09 -6.75 -20.22
CA LYS A 111 6.94 -7.09 -21.41
C LYS A 111 8.36 -6.53 -21.33
N ASN A 112 8.59 -5.48 -20.56
CA ASN A 112 9.90 -4.87 -20.30
C ASN A 112 10.56 -5.36 -19.00
N ALA A 113 10.07 -6.47 -18.42
CA ALA A 113 10.53 -7.08 -17.17
C ALA A 113 10.36 -6.20 -15.90
N HIS A 114 9.57 -5.12 -15.95
CA HIS A 114 9.20 -4.37 -14.75
C HIS A 114 7.97 -4.99 -14.08
N PRO A 115 7.94 -5.12 -12.75
CA PRO A 115 6.77 -5.59 -12.04
C PRO A 115 5.65 -4.53 -12.10
N VAL A 116 4.44 -4.98 -12.37
CA VAL A 116 3.23 -4.16 -12.37
C VAL A 116 2.26 -4.73 -11.36
N SER A 117 1.89 -3.93 -10.36
CA SER A 117 0.90 -4.32 -9.37
C SER A 117 -0.48 -4.43 -10.02
N ILE A 118 -1.14 -5.57 -9.81
CA ILE A 118 -2.51 -5.83 -10.29
C ILE A 118 -3.50 -5.92 -9.14
N PHE A 119 -3.02 -6.24 -7.95
CA PHE A 119 -3.78 -6.30 -6.72
C PHE A 119 -2.90 -5.90 -5.54
N SER A 120 -3.47 -5.16 -4.60
CA SER A 120 -2.83 -4.84 -3.32
C SER A 120 -3.91 -4.67 -2.26
N LYS A 121 -3.76 -5.35 -1.13
CA LYS A 121 -4.70 -5.28 -0.02
C LYS A 121 -3.96 -5.27 1.31
N ILE A 122 -4.22 -4.23 2.11
CA ILE A 122 -3.81 -4.16 3.51
C ILE A 122 -4.93 -4.80 4.32
N HIS A 123 -4.58 -5.68 5.25
CA HIS A 123 -5.54 -6.36 6.10
C HIS A 123 -4.96 -6.67 7.48
N SER A 124 -5.83 -7.04 8.42
CA SER A 124 -5.44 -7.36 9.79
C SER A 124 -6.34 -8.46 10.37
N SER A 125 -5.76 -9.32 11.20
CA SER A 125 -6.49 -10.32 11.99
C SER A 125 -7.49 -9.72 12.99
N LYS A 126 -7.47 -8.40 13.19
CA LYS A 126 -8.42 -7.66 14.03
C LYS A 126 -9.62 -7.09 13.28
N GLU A 127 -9.66 -7.22 11.97
CA GLU A 127 -10.81 -6.78 11.17
C GLU A 127 -12.04 -7.69 11.45
N LYS A 128 -13.23 -7.08 11.48
CA LYS A 128 -14.47 -7.82 11.79
C LYS A 128 -14.78 -8.99 10.85
N ASN A 129 -14.36 -8.86 9.59
CA ASN A 129 -14.61 -9.85 8.53
C ASN A 129 -13.35 -10.63 8.14
N PHE A 130 -12.34 -10.61 9.00
CA PHE A 130 -11.13 -11.37 8.75
C PHE A 130 -11.42 -12.88 8.89
N THR A 131 -11.05 -13.65 7.90
CA THR A 131 -11.13 -15.13 7.92
C THR A 131 -9.76 -15.73 8.14
N SER A 132 -8.88 -15.59 7.16
CA SER A 132 -7.47 -15.99 7.28
C SER A 132 -6.62 -15.21 6.25
N ASN A 133 -5.30 -15.16 6.47
CA ASN A 133 -4.37 -14.59 5.47
C ASN A 133 -4.44 -15.38 4.16
N ASN A 134 -4.51 -16.72 4.25
CA ASN A 134 -4.58 -17.59 3.07
C ASN A 134 -5.83 -17.30 2.21
N ASP A 135 -7.01 -17.08 2.84
CA ASP A 135 -8.24 -16.77 2.10
C ASP A 135 -8.10 -15.45 1.33
N ILE A 136 -7.40 -14.48 1.91
CA ILE A 136 -7.14 -13.20 1.24
C ILE A 136 -6.17 -13.40 0.07
N THR A 137 -5.09 -14.15 0.28
CA THR A 137 -4.10 -14.46 -0.76
C THR A 137 -4.72 -15.22 -1.92
N PHE A 138 -5.58 -16.22 -1.64
CA PHE A 138 -6.26 -16.99 -2.69
C PHE A 138 -7.40 -16.23 -3.37
N SER A 139 -7.86 -15.12 -2.83
CA SER A 139 -8.86 -14.25 -3.43
C SER A 139 -8.28 -13.09 -4.25
N ALA A 140 -6.95 -12.95 -4.26
CA ALA A 140 -6.23 -11.93 -5.02
C ALA A 140 -6.16 -12.29 -6.51
#